data_ca007afc5dedfd38a52a2ecf5e72b90d
#
_entry.id   ca007afc5dedfd38a52a2ecf5e72b90d
#
_cell.length_a   1.000
_cell.length_b   1.000
_cell.length_c   1.000
_cell.angle_alpha   90.00
_cell.angle_beta   90.00
_cell.angle_gamma   90.00
#
_symmetry.space_group_name_H-M   'P 1'
#
loop_
_entity.id
_entity.type
_entity.pdbx_description
1 polymer ?
#
loop_
_entity_poly.entity_id
_entity_poly.type
_entity_poly.pdbx_seq_one_letter_code
_entity_poly.pdbx_strand_id
1 'polypeptide(L)'
;MLLLGGRVLAAQPSTPASAPTAAGYVLTESMIPMRDGTRLYTRILAPANPARPLPFLFVRTPYGVDGNTSDRVATNWGFMARDIARDGYVYVFQDIRGKFKSEGQFVMQRPPRANRADPKAIDESTDAYDSIDWLLTHVPNNNGRVGMTGVSYDGWTAAMAMLDPHPALKAGSPQASPADMWKGDDFHHNGAFRLSYGFEYATMMESGKDVKQFDMDAFDTYEWYLRLGSLKTVNERLLKGSIPTWNDFAQHPNFDAFWKRQAMTGYLNKVTVPALHVAGWWDQEDFYGPVTIYREL
;
A
#
# COMPACT_ATOMS: atom_id res chain seq x y z
N MET A 1 -50.98 -14.40 -32.02
CA MET A 1 -49.67 -13.81 -32.10
C MET A 1 -49.72 -12.44 -31.41
N LEU A 2 -49.53 -12.43 -30.07
CA LEU A 2 -49.58 -11.21 -29.28
C LEU A 2 -48.14 -10.72 -29.08
N LEU A 3 -47.83 -9.53 -29.57
CA LEU A 3 -46.60 -8.81 -29.35
C LEU A 3 -46.72 -8.03 -28.01
N LEU A 4 -46.02 -8.46 -26.97
CA LEU A 4 -45.83 -7.69 -25.75
C LEU A 4 -44.68 -6.70 -25.96
N GLY A 5 -45.06 -5.42 -26.14
CA GLY A 5 -44.11 -4.31 -26.18
C GLY A 5 -43.63 -3.95 -24.75
N GLY A 6 -42.46 -4.40 -24.37
CA GLY A 6 -41.80 -3.95 -23.13
C GLY A 6 -41.26 -2.53 -23.29
N ARG A 7 -41.80 -1.58 -22.53
CA ARG A 7 -41.20 -0.24 -22.37
C ARG A 7 -39.92 -0.33 -21.54
N VAL A 8 -38.79 -0.06 -22.18
CA VAL A 8 -37.54 0.22 -21.50
C VAL A 8 -37.63 1.60 -20.87
N LEU A 9 -37.72 1.66 -19.56
CA LEU A 9 -37.58 2.90 -18.80
C LEU A 9 -36.10 3.31 -18.85
N ALA A 10 -35.79 4.32 -19.65
CA ALA A 10 -34.49 4.95 -19.65
C ALA A 10 -34.27 5.65 -18.29
N ALA A 11 -33.25 5.22 -17.54
CA ALA A 11 -32.82 5.93 -16.34
C ALA A 11 -32.41 7.35 -16.70
N GLN A 12 -33.01 8.32 -16.04
CA GLN A 12 -32.62 9.73 -16.21
C GLN A 12 -31.20 9.92 -15.66
N PRO A 13 -30.32 10.64 -16.35
CA PRO A 13 -29.01 10.97 -15.82
C PRO A 13 -29.19 11.87 -14.59
N SER A 14 -28.71 11.38 -13.43
CA SER A 14 -28.62 12.20 -12.21
C SER A 14 -27.65 13.35 -12.48
N THR A 15 -28.08 14.57 -12.27
CA THR A 15 -27.23 15.77 -12.34
C THR A 15 -26.06 15.59 -11.36
N PRO A 16 -24.79 15.65 -11.81
CA PRO A 16 -23.67 15.50 -10.91
C PRO A 16 -23.66 16.68 -9.92
N ALA A 17 -23.60 16.38 -8.63
CA ALA A 17 -23.38 17.40 -7.61
C ALA A 17 -22.07 18.15 -7.91
N SER A 18 -22.09 19.47 -7.81
CA SER A 18 -20.92 20.32 -8.07
C SER A 18 -19.74 19.87 -7.22
N ALA A 19 -18.58 19.64 -7.85
CA ALA A 19 -17.35 19.28 -7.18
C ALA A 19 -16.99 20.35 -6.13
N PRO A 20 -16.48 19.95 -4.95
CA PRO A 20 -15.84 20.90 -4.06
C PRO A 20 -14.62 21.49 -4.78
N THR A 21 -14.54 22.81 -4.81
CA THR A 21 -13.39 23.53 -5.38
C THR A 21 -12.13 23.26 -4.51
N ALA A 22 -10.94 23.34 -5.10
CA ALA A 22 -9.65 23.12 -4.45
C ALA A 22 -9.48 23.86 -3.10
N ALA A 23 -10.15 24.98 -2.91
CA ALA A 23 -10.16 25.79 -1.68
C ALA A 23 -10.97 25.19 -0.52
N GLY A 24 -11.57 23.99 -0.68
CA GLY A 24 -12.54 23.44 0.28
C GLY A 24 -12.04 22.33 1.21
N TYR A 25 -10.76 21.91 1.16
CA TYR A 25 -10.21 20.87 2.05
C TYR A 25 -9.39 21.48 3.21
N VAL A 26 -9.62 20.95 4.41
CA VAL A 26 -8.83 21.26 5.60
C VAL A 26 -7.87 20.10 5.86
N LEU A 27 -6.60 20.43 6.02
CA LEU A 27 -5.57 19.46 6.40
C LEU A 27 -5.48 19.39 7.92
N THR A 28 -5.50 18.16 8.43
CA THR A 28 -5.17 17.84 9.83
C THR A 28 -4.04 16.80 9.81
N GLU A 29 -3.06 16.98 10.70
CA GLU A 29 -1.96 16.05 10.91
C GLU A 29 -2.11 15.40 12.28
N SER A 30 -1.91 14.10 12.37
CA SER A 30 -2.08 13.32 13.60
C SER A 30 -1.05 12.21 13.71
N MET A 31 -0.64 11.91 14.94
CA MET A 31 0.12 10.73 15.30
C MET A 31 -0.84 9.70 15.88
N ILE A 32 -1.33 8.78 15.02
CA ILE A 32 -2.34 7.78 15.42
C ILE A 32 -1.68 6.66 16.21
N PRO A 33 -2.11 6.38 17.46
CA PRO A 33 -1.54 5.31 18.25
C PRO A 33 -2.04 3.93 17.81
N MET A 34 -1.12 3.00 17.62
CA MET A 34 -1.38 1.59 17.37
C MET A 34 -1.50 0.82 18.69
N ARG A 35 -2.02 -0.40 18.66
CA ARG A 35 -2.23 -1.28 19.84
C ARG A 35 -0.98 -1.55 20.68
N ASP A 36 0.19 -1.44 20.09
CA ASP A 36 1.50 -1.61 20.76
C ASP A 36 2.10 -0.29 21.27
N GLY A 37 1.36 0.82 21.12
CA GLY A 37 1.77 2.16 21.54
C GLY A 37 2.60 2.91 20.50
N THR A 38 3.02 2.27 19.40
CA THR A 38 3.69 2.95 18.28
C THR A 38 2.74 3.93 17.62
N ARG A 39 3.21 5.13 17.26
CA ARG A 39 2.38 6.17 16.64
C ARG A 39 2.72 6.33 15.17
N LEU A 40 1.70 6.35 14.31
CA LEU A 40 1.86 6.50 12.87
C LEU A 40 1.41 7.89 12.41
N TYR A 41 2.29 8.57 11.69
CA TYR A 41 2.02 9.89 11.15
C TYR A 41 1.00 9.81 10.02
N THR A 42 -0.04 10.60 10.16
CA THR A 42 -1.20 10.56 9.28
C THR A 42 -1.64 11.96 8.90
N ARG A 43 -1.85 12.18 7.61
CA ARG A 43 -2.46 13.39 7.05
C ARG A 43 -3.89 13.11 6.66
N ILE A 44 -4.80 13.96 7.11
CA ILE A 44 -6.24 13.83 6.89
C ILE A 44 -6.70 15.10 6.19
N LEU A 45 -7.24 14.94 5.00
CA LEU A 45 -7.80 16.04 4.21
C LEU A 45 -9.32 15.85 4.13
N ALA A 46 -10.05 16.66 4.87
CA ALA A 46 -11.49 16.64 4.92
C ALA A 46 -12.08 17.88 4.27
N PRO A 47 -13.20 17.80 3.51
CA PRO A 47 -13.91 18.99 3.07
C PRO A 47 -14.32 19.86 4.25
N ALA A 48 -14.12 21.18 4.15
CA ALA A 48 -14.43 22.13 5.22
C ALA A 48 -15.92 22.14 5.58
N ASN A 49 -16.79 22.02 4.59
CA ASN A 49 -18.25 22.07 4.74
C ASN A 49 -18.90 20.94 3.92
N PRO A 50 -18.82 19.68 4.37
CA PRO A 50 -19.44 18.59 3.64
C PRO A 50 -20.96 18.67 3.75
N ALA A 51 -21.68 18.54 2.64
CA ALA A 51 -23.15 18.54 2.61
C ALA A 51 -23.76 17.29 3.27
N ARG A 52 -22.97 16.26 3.51
CA ARG A 52 -23.35 14.97 4.10
C ARG A 52 -22.14 14.32 4.75
N PRO A 53 -22.30 13.36 5.67
CA PRO A 53 -21.21 12.52 6.13
C PRO A 53 -20.54 11.77 4.98
N LEU A 54 -19.20 11.73 4.96
CA LEU A 54 -18.39 11.20 3.86
C LEU A 54 -17.64 9.93 4.25
N PRO A 55 -17.36 9.03 3.29
CA PRO A 55 -16.47 7.91 3.49
C PRO A 55 -15.01 8.35 3.50
N PHE A 56 -14.16 7.54 4.12
CA PHE A 56 -12.72 7.68 3.99
C PHE A 56 -12.21 6.98 2.73
N LEU A 57 -11.23 7.60 2.07
CA LEU A 57 -10.33 6.95 1.13
C LEU A 57 -8.92 6.96 1.73
N PHE A 58 -8.42 5.78 2.07
CA PHE A 58 -7.23 5.61 2.88
C PHE A 58 -6.09 4.95 2.10
N VAL A 59 -4.92 5.56 2.16
CA VAL A 59 -3.67 5.08 1.56
C VAL A 59 -2.60 5.01 2.64
N ARG A 60 -1.87 3.90 2.69
CA ARG A 60 -0.71 3.70 3.57
C ARG A 60 0.52 3.44 2.71
N THR A 61 1.60 4.17 2.97
CA THR A 61 2.76 4.21 2.08
C THR A 61 4.09 4.25 2.82
N PRO A 62 5.14 3.60 2.28
CA PRO A 62 6.51 3.76 2.76
C PRO A 62 7.23 4.96 2.13
N TYR A 63 6.60 5.70 1.22
CA TYR A 63 7.25 6.71 0.37
C TYR A 63 7.09 8.15 0.85
N GLY A 64 6.44 8.37 2.00
CA GLY A 64 6.21 9.68 2.58
C GLY A 64 4.93 10.36 2.14
N VAL A 65 4.24 10.97 3.11
CA VAL A 65 2.92 11.59 2.88
C VAL A 65 2.92 13.12 2.94
N ASP A 66 4.04 13.77 3.24
CA ASP A 66 4.11 15.24 3.38
C ASP A 66 3.74 16.01 2.09
N GLY A 67 3.93 15.40 0.92
CA GLY A 67 3.55 15.97 -0.36
C GLY A 67 2.04 16.02 -0.63
N ASN A 68 1.20 15.39 0.19
CA ASN A 68 -0.25 15.37 0.01
C ASN A 68 -0.88 16.62 0.62
N THR A 69 -1.16 17.59 -0.21
CA THR A 69 -1.76 18.89 0.14
C THR A 69 -3.17 18.99 -0.39
N SER A 70 -3.94 19.98 0.10
CA SER A 70 -5.29 20.27 -0.38
C SER A 70 -5.32 20.48 -1.90
N ASP A 71 -4.36 21.27 -2.41
CA ASP A 71 -4.28 21.56 -3.84
C ASP A 71 -3.97 20.32 -4.67
N ARG A 72 -3.08 19.45 -4.17
CA ARG A 72 -2.71 18.21 -4.86
C ARG A 72 -3.86 17.21 -4.91
N VAL A 73 -4.63 17.08 -3.83
CA VAL A 73 -5.83 16.23 -3.81
C VAL A 73 -6.89 16.77 -4.77
N ALA A 74 -7.08 18.10 -4.81
CA ALA A 74 -8.09 18.71 -5.65
C ALA A 74 -7.73 18.73 -7.14
N THR A 75 -6.45 18.80 -7.50
CA THR A 75 -6.00 19.03 -8.87
C THR A 75 -5.26 17.86 -9.49
N ASN A 76 -4.58 17.03 -8.72
CA ASN A 76 -3.54 16.21 -9.31
C ASN A 76 -3.10 14.99 -8.48
N TRP A 77 -3.95 14.47 -7.61
CA TRP A 77 -3.55 13.23 -6.92
C TRP A 77 -3.55 12.07 -7.89
N GLY A 78 -2.50 12.08 -8.78
CA GLY A 78 -2.41 11.13 -9.86
C GLY A 78 -3.72 11.04 -10.64
N PHE A 79 -3.73 10.31 -11.67
CA PHE A 79 -4.91 10.04 -12.49
C PHE A 79 -6.08 9.37 -11.71
N MET A 80 -5.86 8.92 -10.46
CA MET A 80 -6.88 8.20 -9.68
C MET A 80 -7.85 9.09 -8.90
N ALA A 81 -7.43 10.25 -8.40
CA ALA A 81 -8.27 11.01 -7.48
C ALA A 81 -9.11 12.10 -8.14
N ARG A 82 -8.71 12.61 -9.31
CA ARG A 82 -9.44 13.70 -9.94
C ARG A 82 -10.91 13.38 -10.23
N ASP A 83 -11.18 12.15 -10.64
CA ASP A 83 -12.54 11.76 -11.01
C ASP A 83 -13.38 11.38 -9.77
N ILE A 84 -12.75 10.72 -8.77
CA ILE A 84 -13.42 10.38 -7.52
C ILE A 84 -13.49 11.56 -6.52
N ALA A 85 -12.69 12.61 -6.68
CA ALA A 85 -12.79 13.81 -5.84
C ALA A 85 -14.17 14.48 -5.94
N ARG A 86 -14.88 14.32 -7.06
CA ARG A 86 -16.24 14.82 -7.26
C ARG A 86 -17.28 14.13 -6.38
N ASP A 87 -17.04 12.88 -6.01
CA ASP A 87 -17.99 12.09 -5.22
C ASP A 87 -17.93 12.44 -3.72
N GLY A 88 -16.85 13.10 -3.30
CA GLY A 88 -16.61 13.56 -1.93
C GLY A 88 -16.09 12.45 -1.02
N TYR A 89 -14.86 12.61 -0.57
CA TYR A 89 -14.19 11.73 0.38
C TYR A 89 -13.45 12.54 1.45
N VAL A 90 -13.24 11.92 2.61
CA VAL A 90 -12.15 12.30 3.50
C VAL A 90 -10.92 11.49 3.08
N TYR A 91 -9.90 12.17 2.58
CA TYR A 91 -8.65 11.51 2.15
C TYR A 91 -7.72 11.34 3.33
N VAL A 92 -7.18 10.14 3.49
CA VAL A 92 -6.25 9.81 4.56
C VAL A 92 -4.99 9.21 3.97
N PHE A 93 -3.85 9.77 4.36
CA PHE A 93 -2.52 9.31 3.94
C PHE A 93 -1.69 9.06 5.18
N GLN A 94 -1.11 7.86 5.29
CA GLN A 94 -0.33 7.47 6.45
C GLN A 94 1.03 6.91 6.06
N ASP A 95 2.08 7.47 6.66
CA ASP A 95 3.40 6.83 6.65
C ASP A 95 3.32 5.52 7.41
N ILE A 96 3.76 4.41 6.78
CA ILE A 96 3.79 3.13 7.48
C ILE A 96 4.85 3.12 8.58
N ARG A 97 4.76 2.15 9.44
CA ARG A 97 5.63 1.93 10.59
C ARG A 97 7.12 1.99 10.23
N GLY A 98 7.86 2.85 10.94
CA GLY A 98 9.31 3.01 10.77
C GLY A 98 9.74 3.84 9.56
N LYS A 99 8.80 4.42 8.82
CA LYS A 99 9.10 5.28 7.66
C LYS A 99 8.75 6.74 7.97
N PHE A 100 9.54 7.65 7.39
CA PHE A 100 9.39 9.11 7.52
C PHE A 100 9.09 9.56 8.95
N LYS A 101 7.91 10.13 9.20
CA LYS A 101 7.52 10.66 10.51
C LYS A 101 6.88 9.63 11.44
N SER A 102 6.56 8.43 10.93
CA SER A 102 6.02 7.35 11.75
C SER A 102 7.07 6.76 12.66
N GLU A 103 6.65 6.32 13.84
CA GLU A 103 7.48 5.63 14.82
C GLU A 103 7.61 4.14 14.49
N GLY A 104 8.38 3.43 15.30
CA GLY A 104 8.60 1.99 15.20
C GLY A 104 9.73 1.62 14.24
N GLN A 105 9.76 0.34 13.84
CA GLN A 105 10.77 -0.22 12.96
C GLN A 105 10.15 -0.65 11.64
N PHE A 106 10.72 -0.19 10.54
CA PHE A 106 10.39 -0.68 9.21
C PHE A 106 10.85 -2.13 9.04
N VAL A 107 10.00 -2.93 8.45
CA VAL A 107 10.33 -4.28 7.96
C VAL A 107 9.75 -4.39 6.57
N MET A 108 10.61 -4.65 5.60
CA MET A 108 10.23 -4.78 4.19
C MET A 108 9.13 -5.84 4.07
N GLN A 109 7.97 -5.43 3.55
CA GLN A 109 6.81 -6.31 3.40
C GLN A 109 6.63 -7.27 4.58
N ARG A 110 6.46 -6.66 5.75
CA ARG A 110 6.27 -7.40 7.01
C ARG A 110 5.29 -8.55 6.81
N PRO A 111 5.70 -9.80 7.10
CA PRO A 111 4.83 -10.94 6.90
C PRO A 111 3.55 -10.83 7.72
N PRO A 112 2.44 -11.39 7.24
CA PRO A 112 1.23 -11.50 8.05
C PRO A 112 1.53 -12.20 9.38
N ARG A 113 0.94 -11.72 10.46
CA ARG A 113 1.15 -12.29 11.80
C ARG A 113 0.74 -13.77 11.83
N ALA A 114 1.62 -14.60 12.36
CA ALA A 114 1.40 -16.05 12.43
C ALA A 114 0.28 -16.42 13.41
N ASN A 115 0.19 -15.70 14.53
CA ASN A 115 -0.86 -15.90 15.54
C ASN A 115 -1.81 -14.70 15.57
N ARG A 116 -2.96 -14.84 14.92
CA ARG A 116 -4.00 -13.80 14.88
C ARG A 116 -4.73 -13.61 16.21
N ALA A 117 -4.67 -14.60 17.10
CA ALA A 117 -5.27 -14.51 18.43
C ALA A 117 -4.41 -13.74 19.45
N ASP A 118 -3.13 -13.50 19.12
CA ASP A 118 -2.25 -12.70 19.97
C ASP A 118 -2.57 -11.20 19.80
N PRO A 119 -3.13 -10.53 20.82
CA PRO A 119 -3.48 -9.11 20.72
C PRO A 119 -2.26 -8.19 20.58
N LYS A 120 -1.06 -8.68 20.89
CA LYS A 120 0.20 -7.94 20.79
C LYS A 120 0.91 -8.15 19.45
N ALA A 121 0.54 -9.18 18.70
CA ALA A 121 1.12 -9.40 17.39
C ALA A 121 0.70 -8.30 16.42
N ILE A 122 1.69 -7.77 15.71
CA ILE A 122 1.51 -6.65 14.77
C ILE A 122 1.88 -7.06 13.35
N ASP A 123 1.14 -6.53 12.40
CA ASP A 123 1.43 -6.53 10.97
C ASP A 123 0.72 -5.33 10.31
N GLU A 124 0.78 -5.22 8.99
CA GLU A 124 0.12 -4.10 8.28
C GLU A 124 -1.40 -4.15 8.38
N SER A 125 -2.00 -5.34 8.59
CA SER A 125 -3.45 -5.45 8.79
C SER A 125 -3.88 -4.86 10.13
N THR A 126 -3.09 -5.05 11.19
CA THR A 126 -3.38 -4.48 12.51
C THR A 126 -3.20 -2.99 12.56
N ASP A 127 -2.15 -2.47 11.89
CA ASP A 127 -1.92 -1.03 11.82
C ASP A 127 -3.04 -0.33 11.04
N ALA A 128 -3.54 -0.96 9.97
CA ALA A 128 -4.71 -0.47 9.23
C ALA A 128 -5.98 -0.50 10.10
N TYR A 129 -6.19 -1.60 10.83
CA TYR A 129 -7.34 -1.76 11.73
C TYR A 129 -7.38 -0.66 12.79
N ASP A 130 -6.28 -0.49 13.53
CA ASP A 130 -6.18 0.48 14.61
C ASP A 130 -6.32 1.93 14.09
N SER A 131 -5.75 2.21 12.92
CA SER A 131 -5.89 3.51 12.26
C SER A 131 -7.35 3.80 11.88
N ILE A 132 -8.06 2.81 11.32
CA ILE A 132 -9.48 2.97 10.96
C ILE A 132 -10.33 3.21 12.21
N ASP A 133 -10.13 2.45 13.28
CA ASP A 133 -10.87 2.62 14.54
C ASP A 133 -10.69 4.04 15.10
N TRP A 134 -9.45 4.54 15.09
CA TRP A 134 -9.14 5.90 15.51
C TRP A 134 -9.81 6.96 14.60
N LEU A 135 -9.73 6.80 13.27
CA LEU A 135 -10.32 7.74 12.32
C LEU A 135 -11.83 7.89 12.50
N LEU A 136 -12.54 6.78 12.72
CA LEU A 136 -13.99 6.77 12.93
C LEU A 136 -14.42 7.59 14.14
N THR A 137 -13.59 7.62 15.17
CA THR A 137 -13.91 8.28 16.45
C THR A 137 -13.42 9.72 16.52
N HIS A 138 -12.37 10.09 15.78
CA HIS A 138 -11.70 11.39 15.89
C HIS A 138 -11.94 12.34 14.70
N VAL A 139 -12.39 11.83 13.56
CA VAL A 139 -12.68 12.67 12.40
C VAL A 139 -14.19 12.90 12.29
N PRO A 140 -14.67 14.15 12.45
CA PRO A 140 -16.09 14.43 12.40
C PRO A 140 -16.66 14.30 10.99
N ASN A 141 -17.98 14.19 10.88
CA ASN A 141 -18.71 14.09 9.60
C ASN A 141 -18.30 12.92 8.69
N ASN A 142 -17.75 11.84 9.26
CA ASN A 142 -17.58 10.59 8.55
C ASN A 142 -18.88 9.74 8.58
N ASN A 143 -19.04 8.87 7.57
CA ASN A 143 -20.21 7.99 7.45
C ASN A 143 -19.97 6.55 7.92
N GLY A 144 -18.85 6.29 8.61
CA GLY A 144 -18.49 4.96 9.12
C GLY A 144 -18.00 3.98 8.04
N ARG A 145 -17.62 4.46 6.85
CA ARG A 145 -17.17 3.62 5.74
C ARG A 145 -15.77 4.01 5.30
N VAL A 146 -14.95 3.01 5.01
CA VAL A 146 -13.57 3.17 4.54
C VAL A 146 -13.37 2.37 3.27
N GLY A 147 -12.76 2.99 2.26
CA GLY A 147 -12.13 2.32 1.14
C GLY A 147 -10.61 2.45 1.27
N MET A 148 -9.86 1.39 0.98
CA MET A 148 -8.41 1.45 0.90
C MET A 148 -7.94 1.22 -0.54
N THR A 149 -6.93 1.97 -0.95
CA THR A 149 -6.35 1.85 -2.30
C THR A 149 -4.87 2.15 -2.26
N GLY A 150 -4.16 1.71 -3.28
CA GLY A 150 -2.76 1.99 -3.50
C GLY A 150 -2.22 1.22 -4.68
N VAL A 151 -1.03 1.63 -5.15
CA VAL A 151 -0.33 1.01 -6.26
C VAL A 151 1.00 0.48 -5.75
N SER A 152 1.47 -0.69 -6.25
CA SER A 152 2.75 -1.28 -5.87
C SER A 152 2.79 -1.60 -4.36
N TYR A 153 3.77 -1.13 -3.61
CA TYR A 153 3.83 -1.31 -2.15
C TYR A 153 2.56 -0.80 -1.45
N ASP A 154 2.01 0.33 -1.88
CA ASP A 154 0.76 0.87 -1.33
C ASP A 154 -0.43 -0.05 -1.67
N GLY A 155 -0.40 -0.73 -2.82
CA GLY A 155 -1.34 -1.79 -3.19
C GLY A 155 -1.24 -2.99 -2.25
N TRP A 156 -0.01 -3.38 -1.91
CA TRP A 156 0.24 -4.44 -0.94
C TRP A 156 -0.29 -4.08 0.46
N THR A 157 -0.10 -2.84 0.94
CA THR A 157 -0.67 -2.41 2.23
C THR A 157 -2.19 -2.43 2.22
N ALA A 158 -2.82 -2.08 1.09
CA ALA A 158 -4.28 -2.18 0.92
C ALA A 158 -4.75 -3.64 0.94
N ALA A 159 -4.04 -4.55 0.28
CA ALA A 159 -4.34 -5.98 0.32
C ALA A 159 -4.15 -6.57 1.72
N MET A 160 -3.07 -6.20 2.42
CA MET A 160 -2.81 -6.62 3.81
C MET A 160 -3.95 -6.20 4.75
N ALA A 161 -4.52 -5.01 4.60
CA ALA A 161 -5.64 -4.54 5.40
C ALA A 161 -6.91 -5.40 5.22
N MET A 162 -7.03 -6.11 4.10
CA MET A 162 -8.17 -6.99 3.81
C MET A 162 -8.04 -8.36 4.49
N LEU A 163 -6.86 -8.75 4.99
CA LEU A 163 -6.64 -10.06 5.63
C LEU A 163 -7.36 -10.19 6.98
N ASP A 164 -7.38 -9.10 7.77
CA ASP A 164 -8.14 -8.99 9.03
C ASP A 164 -8.88 -7.64 9.04
N PRO A 165 -9.91 -7.48 8.20
CA PRO A 165 -10.48 -6.19 7.93
C PRO A 165 -11.23 -5.62 9.14
N HIS A 166 -11.05 -4.31 9.38
CA HIS A 166 -11.95 -3.59 10.27
C HIS A 166 -13.37 -3.62 9.70
N PRO A 167 -14.43 -3.74 10.51
CA PRO A 167 -15.83 -3.79 10.02
C PRO A 167 -16.24 -2.59 9.15
N ALA A 168 -15.58 -1.44 9.31
CA ALA A 168 -15.80 -0.25 8.49
C ALA A 168 -15.11 -0.32 7.12
N LEU A 169 -14.15 -1.22 6.88
CA LEU A 169 -13.52 -1.41 5.58
C LEU A 169 -14.51 -2.08 4.63
N LYS A 170 -14.99 -1.32 3.64
CA LYS A 170 -16.07 -1.72 2.74
C LYS A 170 -15.60 -2.11 1.34
N ALA A 171 -14.43 -1.65 0.95
CA ALA A 171 -13.82 -1.98 -0.33
C ALA A 171 -12.30 -1.82 -0.28
N GLY A 172 -11.59 -2.63 -1.06
CA GLY A 172 -10.16 -2.50 -1.29
C GLY A 172 -9.86 -2.40 -2.79
N SER A 173 -8.86 -1.60 -3.16
CA SER A 173 -8.34 -1.58 -4.52
C SER A 173 -6.81 -1.72 -4.49
N PRO A 174 -6.30 -2.94 -4.26
CA PRO A 174 -4.88 -3.24 -4.42
C PRO A 174 -4.55 -3.26 -5.91
N GLN A 175 -3.68 -2.34 -6.33
CA GLN A 175 -3.30 -2.18 -7.73
C GLN A 175 -1.81 -2.50 -7.88
N ALA A 176 -1.44 -3.27 -8.90
CA ALA A 176 -0.07 -3.75 -9.08
C ALA A 176 0.54 -4.18 -7.72
N SER A 177 -0.21 -4.98 -6.96
CA SER A 177 0.15 -5.34 -5.59
C SER A 177 1.03 -6.57 -5.58
N PRO A 178 2.26 -6.53 -5.06
CA PRO A 178 3.03 -7.75 -4.85
C PRO A 178 2.32 -8.70 -3.89
N ALA A 179 2.53 -10.02 -4.07
CA ALA A 179 1.96 -11.07 -3.24
C ALA A 179 2.97 -12.14 -2.83
N ASP A 180 3.95 -12.45 -3.69
CA ASP A 180 4.96 -13.48 -3.47
C ASP A 180 6.30 -13.06 -4.09
N MET A 181 7.20 -12.60 -3.27
CA MET A 181 8.50 -12.05 -3.66
C MET A 181 9.50 -13.09 -4.20
N TRP A 182 9.18 -14.34 -4.12
CA TRP A 182 9.99 -15.42 -4.69
C TRP A 182 9.48 -15.90 -6.05
N LYS A 183 8.17 -15.97 -6.21
CA LYS A 183 7.59 -16.59 -7.41
C LYS A 183 7.48 -15.65 -8.59
N GLY A 184 7.16 -14.40 -8.37
CA GLY A 184 6.89 -13.60 -9.54
C GLY A 184 6.76 -12.10 -9.36
N ASP A 185 7.01 -11.58 -8.16
CA ASP A 185 6.98 -10.15 -7.91
C ASP A 185 8.40 -9.59 -7.78
N ASP A 186 8.58 -8.42 -7.24
CA ASP A 186 9.77 -7.56 -7.25
C ASP A 186 11.16 -8.23 -7.27
N PHE A 187 11.42 -9.17 -6.36
CA PHE A 187 12.80 -9.61 -6.10
C PHE A 187 13.23 -10.85 -6.86
N HIS A 188 12.29 -11.73 -7.20
CA HIS A 188 12.58 -12.94 -7.95
C HIS A 188 11.47 -13.24 -8.96
N HIS A 189 11.86 -13.90 -10.05
CA HIS A 189 10.92 -14.56 -10.97
C HIS A 189 11.17 -16.07 -10.97
N ASN A 190 10.27 -16.82 -10.37
CA ASN A 190 10.41 -18.26 -10.16
C ASN A 190 11.77 -18.63 -9.53
N GLY A 191 12.20 -17.81 -8.55
CA GLY A 191 13.48 -17.98 -7.86
C GLY A 191 14.70 -17.37 -8.56
N ALA A 192 14.56 -16.86 -9.79
CA ALA A 192 15.63 -16.09 -10.43
C ALA A 192 15.73 -14.70 -9.81
N PHE A 193 16.81 -14.43 -9.10
CA PHE A 193 17.03 -13.17 -8.40
C PHE A 193 17.24 -11.99 -9.36
N ARG A 194 16.51 -10.91 -9.15
CA ARG A 194 16.60 -9.66 -9.89
C ARG A 194 17.61 -8.72 -9.21
N LEU A 195 18.87 -8.87 -9.56
CA LEU A 195 19.98 -8.23 -8.85
C LEU A 195 19.83 -6.71 -8.71
N SER A 196 19.64 -6.01 -9.82
CA SER A 196 19.58 -4.53 -9.80
C SER A 196 18.41 -4.06 -8.95
N TYR A 197 17.23 -4.61 -9.19
CA TYR A 197 16.04 -4.24 -8.45
C TYR A 197 16.17 -4.59 -6.96
N GLY A 198 16.56 -5.82 -6.63
CA GLY A 198 16.72 -6.25 -5.24
C GLY A 198 17.75 -5.43 -4.48
N PHE A 199 18.87 -5.06 -5.10
CA PHE A 199 19.89 -4.22 -4.47
C PHE A 199 19.41 -2.77 -4.29
N GLU A 200 18.98 -2.14 -5.39
CA GLU A 200 18.62 -0.73 -5.39
C GLU A 200 17.41 -0.45 -4.51
N TYR A 201 16.38 -1.28 -4.61
CA TYR A 201 15.16 -1.10 -3.82
C TYR A 201 15.39 -1.37 -2.33
N ALA A 202 16.07 -2.45 -1.98
CA ALA A 202 16.37 -2.75 -0.58
C ALA A 202 17.21 -1.63 0.07
N THR A 203 18.25 -1.16 -0.62
CA THR A 203 19.09 -0.05 -0.11
C THR A 203 18.30 1.25 -0.04
N MET A 204 17.48 1.57 -1.04
CA MET A 204 16.62 2.74 -1.07
C MET A 204 15.66 2.77 0.12
N MET A 205 15.09 1.64 0.45
CA MET A 205 14.06 1.54 1.50
C MET A 205 14.63 1.42 2.91
N GLU A 206 15.80 0.80 3.08
CA GLU A 206 16.31 0.44 4.41
C GLU A 206 17.54 1.23 4.86
N SER A 207 18.10 2.12 4.03
CA SER A 207 19.21 2.99 4.44
C SER A 207 18.83 4.05 5.47
N GLY A 208 17.54 4.26 5.72
CA GLY A 208 17.02 5.21 6.69
C GLY A 208 15.51 5.25 6.71
N LYS A 209 14.97 6.22 7.45
CA LYS A 209 13.51 6.43 7.49
C LYS A 209 12.98 7.01 6.17
N ASP A 210 13.76 7.86 5.54
CA ASP A 210 13.43 8.44 4.24
C ASP A 210 13.79 7.47 3.10
N VAL A 211 13.21 7.68 1.94
CA VAL A 211 13.57 6.96 0.72
C VAL A 211 14.76 7.65 0.07
N LYS A 212 15.88 6.93 -0.06
CA LYS A 212 17.12 7.49 -0.61
C LYS A 212 17.81 6.50 -1.57
N GLN A 213 17.99 6.93 -2.82
CA GLN A 213 18.72 6.15 -3.80
C GLN A 213 20.16 5.87 -3.34
N PHE A 214 20.64 4.65 -3.60
CA PHE A 214 22.03 4.31 -3.39
C PHE A 214 22.91 5.05 -4.42
N ASP A 215 23.94 5.71 -3.93
CA ASP A 215 24.91 6.40 -4.80
C ASP A 215 25.91 5.38 -5.35
N MET A 216 25.79 5.06 -6.62
CA MET A 216 26.68 4.12 -7.30
C MET A 216 27.97 4.77 -7.81
N ASP A 217 28.09 6.11 -7.71
CA ASP A 217 29.23 6.86 -8.27
C ASP A 217 29.56 6.41 -9.71
N ALA A 218 28.55 6.14 -10.50
CA ALA A 218 28.69 5.65 -11.87
C ALA A 218 27.49 6.04 -12.73
N PHE A 219 27.74 6.48 -13.96
CA PHE A 219 26.67 6.73 -14.94
C PHE A 219 26.09 5.40 -15.48
N ASP A 220 26.97 4.43 -15.76
CA ASP A 220 26.59 3.11 -16.26
C ASP A 220 26.49 2.12 -15.10
N THR A 221 25.26 1.83 -14.69
CA THR A 221 24.98 0.90 -13.59
C THR A 221 25.31 -0.55 -13.94
N TYR A 222 25.24 -0.94 -15.23
CA TYR A 222 25.64 -2.27 -15.65
C TYR A 222 27.16 -2.50 -15.40
N GLU A 223 28.01 -1.56 -15.79
CA GLU A 223 29.44 -1.60 -15.50
C GLU A 223 29.72 -1.59 -13.99
N TRP A 224 28.92 -0.86 -13.23
CA TRP A 224 29.02 -0.88 -11.77
C TRP A 224 28.77 -2.28 -11.21
N TYR A 225 27.68 -2.97 -11.65
CA TYR A 225 27.38 -4.34 -11.23
C TYR A 225 28.44 -5.35 -11.67
N LEU A 226 29.02 -5.22 -12.85
CA LEU A 226 30.12 -6.08 -13.28
C LEU A 226 31.34 -5.94 -12.36
N ARG A 227 31.67 -4.72 -11.95
CA ARG A 227 32.79 -4.46 -11.03
C ARG A 227 32.50 -4.87 -9.59
N LEU A 228 31.24 -4.98 -9.20
CA LEU A 228 30.83 -5.44 -7.89
C LEU A 228 31.34 -6.86 -7.60
N GLY A 229 31.36 -7.70 -8.61
CA GLY A 229 31.84 -9.08 -8.53
C GLY A 229 30.85 -10.00 -7.79
N SER A 230 31.36 -10.84 -6.91
CA SER A 230 30.52 -11.79 -6.19
C SER A 230 29.58 -11.12 -5.22
N LEU A 231 28.28 -11.48 -5.26
CA LEU A 231 27.27 -10.97 -4.34
C LEU A 231 27.56 -11.32 -2.87
N LYS A 232 28.32 -12.37 -2.63
CA LYS A 232 28.80 -12.74 -1.29
C LYS A 232 29.58 -11.62 -0.61
N THR A 233 30.30 -10.80 -1.38
CA THR A 233 31.16 -9.73 -0.84
C THR A 233 30.43 -8.39 -0.68
N VAL A 234 29.17 -8.28 -1.10
CA VAL A 234 28.40 -7.02 -1.03
C VAL A 234 28.30 -6.53 0.42
N ASN A 235 27.91 -7.40 1.34
CA ASN A 235 27.86 -7.05 2.76
C ASN A 235 29.22 -6.66 3.33
N GLU A 236 30.28 -7.38 2.97
CA GLU A 236 31.62 -7.12 3.50
C GLU A 236 32.18 -5.78 3.00
N ARG A 237 31.94 -5.47 1.74
CA ARG A 237 32.55 -4.30 1.05
C ARG A 237 31.69 -3.05 1.13
N LEU A 238 30.36 -3.17 0.95
CA LEU A 238 29.47 -2.03 0.76
C LEU A 238 28.49 -1.84 1.92
N LEU A 239 27.66 -2.84 2.22
CA LEU A 239 26.50 -2.67 3.08
C LEU A 239 26.80 -2.89 4.56
N LYS A 240 27.89 -3.57 4.90
CA LYS A 240 28.29 -3.86 6.31
C LYS A 240 27.19 -4.52 7.15
N GLY A 241 26.29 -5.27 6.52
CA GLY A 241 25.15 -5.89 7.18
C GLY A 241 24.00 -4.94 7.56
N SER A 242 24.04 -3.67 7.11
CA SER A 242 23.08 -2.64 7.52
C SER A 242 21.72 -2.72 6.84
N ILE A 243 21.57 -3.52 5.77
CA ILE A 243 20.34 -3.67 4.99
C ILE A 243 19.73 -5.05 5.29
N PRO A 244 18.67 -5.13 6.14
CA PRO A 244 18.06 -6.40 6.54
C PRO A 244 17.59 -7.25 5.37
N THR A 245 16.87 -6.68 4.42
CA THR A 245 16.38 -7.41 3.24
C THR A 245 17.52 -8.00 2.39
N TRP A 246 18.65 -7.30 2.27
CA TRP A 246 19.82 -7.87 1.61
C TRP A 246 20.41 -9.05 2.37
N ASN A 247 20.40 -8.99 3.70
CA ASN A 247 20.84 -10.11 4.54
C ASN A 247 19.91 -11.31 4.37
N ASP A 248 18.59 -11.07 4.25
CA ASP A 248 17.59 -12.12 4.01
C ASP A 248 17.82 -12.81 2.65
N PHE A 249 18.12 -12.08 1.57
CA PHE A 249 18.49 -12.66 0.28
C PHE A 249 19.71 -13.59 0.39
N ALA A 250 20.71 -13.18 1.15
CA ALA A 250 21.93 -13.97 1.34
C ALA A 250 21.71 -15.22 2.21
N GLN A 251 20.82 -15.14 3.21
CA GLN A 251 20.52 -16.22 4.15
C GLN A 251 19.49 -17.21 3.61
N HIS A 252 18.59 -16.75 2.73
CA HIS A 252 17.49 -17.52 2.17
C HIS A 252 17.56 -17.65 0.64
N PRO A 253 18.66 -18.23 0.09
CA PRO A 253 18.86 -18.32 -1.37
C PRO A 253 17.96 -19.36 -2.06
N ASN A 254 17.10 -20.05 -1.32
CA ASN A 254 16.18 -21.05 -1.81
C ASN A 254 14.76 -20.77 -1.32
N PHE A 255 13.75 -21.35 -1.98
CA PHE A 255 12.34 -21.24 -1.56
C PHE A 255 12.07 -22.02 -0.28
N ASP A 256 12.44 -21.46 0.83
CA ASP A 256 12.30 -22.05 2.16
C ASP A 256 11.08 -21.49 2.96
N ALA A 257 11.08 -21.76 4.27
CA ALA A 257 10.00 -21.33 5.15
C ALA A 257 9.94 -19.79 5.31
N PHE A 258 11.05 -19.08 5.11
CA PHE A 258 11.10 -17.62 5.17
C PHE A 258 10.22 -17.00 4.06
N TRP A 259 10.46 -17.35 2.79
CA TRP A 259 9.69 -16.86 1.65
C TRP A 259 8.22 -17.27 1.70
N LYS A 260 7.96 -18.53 2.10
CA LYS A 260 6.58 -19.03 2.25
C LYS A 260 5.78 -18.25 3.29
N ARG A 261 6.42 -17.81 4.36
CA ARG A 261 5.78 -17.02 5.41
C ARG A 261 5.51 -15.59 4.97
N GLN A 262 6.40 -15.01 4.15
CA GLN A 262 6.21 -13.65 3.62
C GLN A 262 5.11 -13.57 2.57
N ALA A 263 4.91 -14.64 1.79
CA ALA A 263 3.91 -14.66 0.73
C ALA A 263 2.50 -14.44 1.30
N MET A 264 1.82 -13.40 0.82
CA MET A 264 0.44 -13.08 1.20
C MET A 264 -0.53 -14.18 0.78
N THR A 265 -0.25 -14.89 -0.29
CA THR A 265 -1.12 -15.90 -0.90
C THR A 265 -1.62 -16.95 0.08
N GLY A 266 -0.81 -17.33 1.07
CA GLY A 266 -1.23 -18.30 2.10
C GLY A 266 -2.32 -17.80 3.08
N TYR A 267 -2.74 -16.54 2.99
CA TYR A 267 -3.64 -15.90 3.96
C TYR A 267 -4.93 -15.35 3.36
N LEU A 268 -5.13 -15.44 2.05
CA LEU A 268 -6.24 -14.82 1.31
C LEU A 268 -7.60 -15.50 1.50
N ASN A 269 -7.62 -16.75 1.86
CA ASN A 269 -8.83 -17.60 1.93
C ASN A 269 -9.93 -17.13 2.89
N LYS A 270 -9.70 -16.07 3.65
CA LYS A 270 -10.65 -15.48 4.61
C LYS A 270 -11.06 -14.05 4.27
N VAL A 271 -10.56 -13.53 3.16
CA VAL A 271 -10.92 -12.17 2.73
C VAL A 271 -12.36 -12.15 2.26
N THR A 272 -13.13 -11.21 2.80
CA THR A 272 -14.56 -11.01 2.47
C THR A 272 -14.84 -9.60 1.95
N VAL A 273 -13.84 -8.74 1.96
CA VAL A 273 -13.96 -7.36 1.49
C VAL A 273 -13.97 -7.36 -0.04
N PRO A 274 -14.97 -6.72 -0.68
CA PRO A 274 -14.97 -6.54 -2.14
C PRO A 274 -13.67 -5.86 -2.61
N ALA A 275 -13.07 -6.39 -3.67
CA ALA A 275 -11.78 -5.91 -4.18
C ALA A 275 -11.83 -5.59 -5.67
N LEU A 276 -11.22 -4.45 -6.04
CA LEU A 276 -10.91 -4.10 -7.41
C LEU A 276 -9.41 -4.27 -7.63
N HIS A 277 -9.02 -5.31 -8.34
CA HIS A 277 -7.63 -5.53 -8.73
C HIS A 277 -7.33 -4.85 -10.06
N VAL A 278 -6.21 -4.14 -10.11
CA VAL A 278 -5.70 -3.50 -11.33
C VAL A 278 -4.28 -3.98 -11.55
N ALA A 279 -3.97 -4.35 -12.80
CA ALA A 279 -2.63 -4.77 -13.21
C ALA A 279 -2.36 -4.34 -14.65
N GLY A 280 -1.10 -4.04 -14.96
CA GLY A 280 -0.65 -3.75 -16.31
C GLY A 280 -0.06 -5.00 -16.97
N TRP A 281 -0.43 -5.30 -18.21
CA TRP A 281 0.14 -6.45 -18.95
C TRP A 281 1.65 -6.36 -19.16
N TRP A 282 2.21 -5.15 -19.12
CA TRP A 282 3.64 -4.88 -19.29
C TRP A 282 4.36 -4.59 -17.97
N ASP A 283 3.65 -4.78 -16.84
CA ASP A 283 4.26 -4.64 -15.53
C ASP A 283 5.20 -5.82 -15.29
N GLN A 284 6.48 -5.55 -15.29
CA GLN A 284 7.50 -6.56 -15.08
C GLN A 284 7.85 -6.77 -13.60
N GLU A 285 7.27 -5.95 -12.72
CA GLU A 285 7.47 -6.02 -11.26
C GLU A 285 6.32 -6.77 -10.61
N ASP A 286 5.11 -6.23 -10.70
CA ASP A 286 3.96 -6.60 -9.90
C ASP A 286 2.77 -7.13 -10.75
N PHE A 287 3.04 -7.97 -11.75
CA PHE A 287 1.99 -8.63 -12.53
C PHE A 287 1.50 -9.93 -11.89
N TYR A 288 2.41 -10.71 -11.31
CA TYR A 288 2.10 -11.99 -10.68
C TYR A 288 1.15 -11.82 -9.50
N GLY A 289 1.42 -10.84 -8.64
CA GLY A 289 0.65 -10.59 -7.42
C GLY A 289 -0.83 -10.33 -7.67
N PRO A 290 -1.24 -9.33 -8.48
CA PRO A 290 -2.64 -9.03 -8.74
C PRO A 290 -3.41 -10.20 -9.33
N VAL A 291 -2.81 -10.96 -10.26
CA VAL A 291 -3.43 -12.14 -10.87
C VAL A 291 -3.63 -13.24 -9.83
N THR A 292 -2.63 -13.46 -8.98
CA THR A 292 -2.68 -14.49 -7.95
C THR A 292 -3.67 -14.14 -6.86
N ILE A 293 -3.62 -12.90 -6.36
CA ILE A 293 -4.59 -12.41 -5.35
C ILE A 293 -6.02 -12.57 -5.88
N TYR A 294 -6.28 -12.14 -7.12
CA TYR A 294 -7.61 -12.25 -7.73
C TYR A 294 -8.13 -13.70 -7.80
N ARG A 295 -7.23 -14.67 -8.05
CA ARG A 295 -7.60 -16.09 -8.13
C ARG A 295 -7.86 -16.75 -6.79
N GLU A 296 -7.25 -16.24 -5.74
CA GLU A 296 -7.32 -16.81 -4.39
C GLU A 296 -8.46 -16.19 -3.55
N LEU A 297 -9.04 -15.08 -4.00
CA LEU A 297 -10.22 -14.43 -3.40
C LEU A 297 -11.53 -15.01 -3.96
#